data_8369e21766018697cc9f29a99e7dabc3
#
_entry.id   8369e21766018697cc9f29a99e7dabc3
#
_cell.length_a   1.000
_cell.length_b   1.000
_cell.length_c   1.000
_cell.angle_alpha   90.00
_cell.angle_beta   90.00
_cell.angle_gamma   90.00
#
_symmetry.space_group_name_H-M   'P 1'
#
loop_
_entity.id
_entity.type
_entity.pdbx_description
1 polymer ?
#
loop_
_entity_poly.entity_id
_entity_poly.type
_entity_poly.pdbx_seq_one_letter_code
_entity_poly.pdbx_strand_id
1 'polypeptide(L)'
;VGTKKPNPWGLYDMHGNVAEWTLDQYIPTAYNQRETKVKNPYEIPTKTYPRTVRGGAWTDAAQRLRSAARRPSSSKWKKRDPQIPKSKWWHTDAPFVGFRIVRPVEVPSPEEQKKYWSYESN
;
A
#
# COMPACT_ATOMS: atom_id res chain seq x y z
N VAL A 1 -3.19 -11.19 -15.41
CA VAL A 1 -1.97 -10.86 -14.63
C VAL A 1 -0.76 -11.33 -15.43
N GLY A 2 0.28 -10.48 -15.54
CA GLY A 2 1.51 -10.84 -16.23
C GLY A 2 1.43 -10.95 -17.75
N THR A 3 0.41 -10.40 -18.39
CA THR A 3 0.21 -10.50 -19.85
C THR A 3 0.87 -9.37 -20.64
N LYS A 4 1.28 -8.31 -19.96
CA LYS A 4 2.02 -7.19 -20.54
C LYS A 4 3.52 -7.38 -20.35
N LYS A 5 4.32 -6.56 -21.04
CA LYS A 5 5.79 -6.60 -20.88
C LYS A 5 6.19 -6.22 -19.45
N PRO A 6 7.16 -6.93 -18.84
CA PRO A 6 7.69 -6.55 -17.54
C PRO A 6 8.49 -5.24 -17.63
N ASN A 7 8.73 -4.61 -16.49
CA ASN A 7 9.69 -3.52 -16.39
C ASN A 7 11.15 -4.04 -16.48
N PRO A 8 12.18 -3.16 -16.47
CA PRO A 8 13.59 -3.57 -16.57
C PRO A 8 14.06 -4.52 -15.46
N TRP A 9 13.34 -4.63 -14.34
CA TRP A 9 13.62 -5.55 -13.24
C TRP A 9 12.82 -6.86 -13.31
N GLY A 10 12.10 -7.11 -14.42
CA GLY A 10 11.31 -8.31 -14.60
C GLY A 10 9.98 -8.32 -13.84
N LEU A 11 9.54 -7.18 -13.30
CA LEU A 11 8.28 -7.07 -12.54
C LEU A 11 7.12 -6.73 -13.49
N TYR A 12 6.03 -7.47 -13.33
CA TYR A 12 4.80 -7.30 -14.11
C TYR A 12 3.77 -6.45 -13.36
N ASP A 13 2.87 -5.82 -14.12
CA ASP A 13 1.68 -5.11 -13.62
C ASP A 13 1.98 -4.02 -12.57
N MET A 14 3.15 -3.37 -12.68
CA MET A 14 3.56 -2.29 -11.76
C MET A 14 2.76 -0.99 -11.94
N HIS A 15 2.08 -0.85 -13.07
CA HIS A 15 1.26 0.30 -13.44
C HIS A 15 -0.11 -0.16 -13.91
N GLY A 16 -1.02 -0.34 -12.98
CA GLY A 16 -2.38 -0.81 -13.26
C GLY A 16 -2.62 -2.24 -12.73
N ASN A 17 -3.58 -2.93 -13.31
CA ASN A 17 -4.16 -4.17 -12.82
C ASN A 17 -4.89 -3.94 -11.49
N VAL A 18 -4.28 -4.16 -10.35
CA VAL A 18 -4.83 -3.78 -9.05
C VAL A 18 -3.86 -2.84 -8.34
N ALA A 19 -4.40 -1.87 -7.61
CA ALA A 19 -3.60 -1.04 -6.73
C ALA A 19 -3.08 -1.87 -5.55
N GLU A 20 -1.87 -1.61 -5.08
CA GLU A 20 -1.20 -2.47 -4.12
C GLU A 20 -0.97 -1.76 -2.79
N TRP A 21 -1.26 -2.47 -1.71
CA TRP A 21 -0.98 -2.03 -0.36
C TRP A 21 0.51 -1.80 -0.15
N THR A 22 0.82 -0.71 0.55
CA THR A 22 2.13 -0.52 1.17
C THR A 22 2.00 -0.48 2.69
N LEU A 23 3.13 -0.60 3.38
CA LEU A 23 3.14 -0.52 4.85
C LEU A 23 2.93 0.91 5.36
N ASP A 24 3.16 1.93 4.51
CA ASP A 24 3.16 3.34 4.91
C ASP A 24 1.78 3.87 5.34
N GLN A 25 1.79 4.70 6.37
CA GLN A 25 0.70 5.65 6.60
C GLN A 25 0.58 6.60 5.41
N TYR A 26 -0.64 6.92 4.99
CA TYR A 26 -0.84 7.95 3.97
C TYR A 26 -0.76 9.34 4.61
N ILE A 27 0.27 10.08 4.28
CA ILE A 27 0.46 11.48 4.64
C ILE A 27 0.55 12.28 3.33
N PRO A 28 -0.40 13.18 3.02
CA PRO A 28 -0.42 13.91 1.74
C PRO A 28 0.89 14.64 1.47
N THR A 29 1.46 15.25 2.50
CA THR A 29 2.67 16.09 2.44
C THR A 29 3.98 15.35 2.72
N ALA A 30 3.97 14.02 2.83
CA ALA A 30 5.15 13.25 3.22
C ALA A 30 6.40 13.57 2.36
N TYR A 31 6.22 13.79 1.07
CA TYR A 31 7.34 14.11 0.17
C TYR A 31 7.88 15.52 0.36
N ASN A 32 7.05 16.45 0.78
CA ASN A 32 7.46 17.84 1.01
C ASN A 32 8.26 18.01 2.33
N GLN A 33 8.11 17.06 3.23
CA GLN A 33 8.74 17.07 4.57
C GLN A 33 10.03 16.26 4.62
N ARG A 34 10.36 15.55 3.55
CA ARG A 34 11.55 14.70 3.49
C ARG A 34 12.74 15.47 2.91
N GLU A 35 13.91 15.21 3.45
CA GLU A 35 15.16 15.59 2.81
C GLU A 35 15.31 14.91 1.44
N THR A 36 16.10 15.50 0.56
CA THR A 36 16.21 15.08 -0.85
C THR A 36 16.71 13.64 -1.03
N LYS A 37 17.43 13.09 -0.04
CA LYS A 37 17.97 11.73 -0.07
C LYS A 37 17.72 11.03 1.27
N VAL A 38 16.59 10.37 1.40
CA VAL A 38 16.28 9.52 2.56
C VAL A 38 16.43 8.06 2.17
N LYS A 39 17.26 7.32 2.90
CA LYS A 39 17.40 5.87 2.72
C LYS A 39 16.22 5.15 3.38
N ASN A 40 15.55 4.27 2.63
CA ASN A 40 14.43 3.45 3.09
C ASN A 40 13.35 4.24 3.85
N PRO A 41 12.78 5.30 3.24
CA PRO A 41 11.79 6.12 3.91
C PRO A 41 10.54 5.29 4.24
N TYR A 42 10.10 5.36 5.50
CA TYR A 42 8.94 4.65 5.99
C TYR A 42 8.11 5.55 6.91
N GLU A 43 6.84 5.72 6.57
CA GLU A 43 5.88 6.46 7.39
C GLU A 43 5.16 5.47 8.32
N ILE A 44 5.65 5.39 9.56
CA ILE A 44 5.11 4.46 10.56
C ILE A 44 3.62 4.73 10.75
N PRO A 45 2.77 3.73 10.60
CA PRO A 45 1.34 3.90 10.78
C PRO A 45 0.96 4.13 12.24
N THR A 46 0.16 5.15 12.47
CA THR A 46 -0.43 5.48 13.77
C THR A 46 -1.94 5.22 13.81
N LYS A 47 -2.55 4.91 12.65
CA LYS A 47 -3.98 4.68 12.49
C LYS A 47 -4.23 3.55 11.49
N THR A 48 -5.35 2.87 11.60
CA THR A 48 -5.79 1.88 10.61
C THR A 48 -5.97 2.52 9.23
N TYR A 49 -6.52 3.73 9.19
CA TYR A 49 -6.76 4.50 7.97
C TYR A 49 -6.26 5.94 8.13
N PRO A 50 -5.85 6.58 7.00
CA PRO A 50 -5.59 5.98 5.71
C PRO A 50 -4.20 5.33 5.63
N ARG A 51 -4.10 4.18 4.94
CA ARG A 51 -2.84 3.57 4.49
C ARG A 51 -2.57 3.97 3.06
N THR A 52 -1.31 3.92 2.64
CA THR A 52 -0.94 4.22 1.27
C THR A 52 -1.18 3.01 0.37
N VAL A 53 -1.77 3.27 -0.81
CA VAL A 53 -1.91 2.31 -1.91
C VAL A 53 -1.26 2.89 -3.16
N ARG A 54 -0.58 2.04 -3.95
CA ARG A 54 0.25 2.45 -5.08
C ARG A 54 -0.08 1.66 -6.34
N GLY A 55 0.52 2.08 -7.48
CA GLY A 55 0.45 1.39 -8.76
C GLY A 55 -0.80 1.69 -9.58
N GLY A 56 -1.87 2.16 -8.95
CA GLY A 56 -3.17 2.33 -9.59
C GLY A 56 -3.82 1.01 -9.97
N ALA A 57 -5.08 1.06 -10.38
CA ALA A 57 -5.88 -0.10 -10.71
C ALA A 57 -6.48 0.02 -12.11
N TRP A 58 -7.07 -1.06 -12.59
CA TRP A 58 -7.78 -1.12 -13.88
C TRP A 58 -8.93 -0.10 -14.00
N THR A 59 -9.43 0.39 -12.88
CA THR A 59 -10.47 1.43 -12.82
C THR A 59 -9.93 2.85 -12.86
N ASP A 60 -8.60 3.02 -12.75
CA ASP A 60 -7.99 4.34 -12.58
C ASP A 60 -7.56 4.96 -13.92
N ALA A 61 -7.66 6.29 -14.02
CA ALA A 61 -7.13 7.05 -15.15
C ALA A 61 -5.58 7.07 -15.14
N ALA A 62 -4.97 7.32 -16.29
CA ALA A 62 -3.52 7.27 -16.51
C ALA A 62 -2.69 8.07 -15.48
N GLN A 63 -3.22 9.22 -15.00
CA GLN A 63 -2.55 10.05 -14.00
C GLN A 63 -2.33 9.31 -12.67
N ARG A 64 -3.17 8.33 -12.34
CA ARG A 64 -3.07 7.51 -11.12
C ARG A 64 -2.18 6.28 -11.29
N LEU A 65 -1.82 5.94 -12.52
CA LEU A 65 -0.93 4.81 -12.83
C LEU A 65 0.55 5.18 -12.77
N ARG A 66 0.90 6.46 -12.55
CA ARG A 66 2.29 6.91 -12.44
C ARG A 66 2.97 6.29 -11.22
N SER A 67 4.28 6.00 -11.32
CA SER A 67 5.09 5.44 -10.23
C SER A 67 5.05 6.28 -8.94
N ALA A 68 4.93 7.62 -9.06
CA ALA A 68 4.84 8.52 -7.92
C ALA A 68 3.40 8.67 -7.36
N ALA A 69 2.37 8.17 -8.05
CA ALA A 69 1.00 8.31 -7.61
C ALA A 69 0.76 7.52 -6.32
N ARG A 70 0.04 8.14 -5.37
CA ARG A 70 -0.37 7.53 -4.10
C ARG A 70 -1.87 7.73 -3.91
N ARG A 71 -2.52 6.75 -3.29
CA ARG A 71 -3.94 6.81 -2.96
C ARG A 71 -4.14 6.48 -1.49
N PRO A 72 -4.97 7.26 -0.75
CA PRO A 72 -5.33 6.89 0.61
C PRO A 72 -6.32 5.73 0.61
N SER A 73 -6.14 4.79 1.52
CA SER A 73 -7.17 3.80 1.82
C SER A 73 -8.31 4.42 2.64
N SER A 74 -9.46 3.77 2.66
CA SER A 74 -10.66 4.29 3.32
C SER A 74 -11.40 3.18 4.07
N SER A 75 -11.96 3.51 5.22
CA SER A 75 -12.89 2.65 5.96
C SER A 75 -14.14 2.30 5.15
N LYS A 76 -14.51 3.11 4.17
CA LYS A 76 -15.63 2.85 3.24
C LYS A 76 -15.45 1.57 2.44
N TRP A 77 -14.21 1.09 2.25
CA TRP A 77 -13.92 -0.18 1.56
C TRP A 77 -14.44 -1.43 2.30
N LYS A 78 -14.88 -1.26 3.56
CA LYS A 78 -15.51 -2.29 4.38
C LYS A 78 -17.00 -2.04 4.64
N LYS A 79 -17.63 -1.11 3.93
CA LYS A 79 -19.00 -0.69 4.24
C LYS A 79 -19.99 -1.86 4.23
N ARG A 80 -19.85 -2.78 3.27
CA ARG A 80 -20.72 -3.95 3.10
C ARG A 80 -20.23 -5.21 3.80
N ASP A 81 -19.16 -5.13 4.59
CA ASP A 81 -18.70 -6.26 5.39
C ASP A 81 -19.83 -6.66 6.37
N PRO A 82 -20.28 -7.93 6.36
CA PRO A 82 -21.37 -8.38 7.24
C PRO A 82 -20.96 -8.56 8.69
N GLN A 83 -19.66 -8.59 9.00
CA GLN A 83 -19.17 -8.77 10.37
C GLN A 83 -19.44 -7.54 11.25
N ILE A 84 -19.77 -7.80 12.52
CA ILE A 84 -19.91 -6.76 13.55
C ILE A 84 -19.10 -7.20 14.78
N PRO A 85 -18.03 -6.48 15.15
CA PRO A 85 -17.47 -5.30 14.46
C PRO A 85 -16.88 -5.65 13.10
N LYS A 86 -16.84 -4.68 12.18
CA LYS A 86 -16.30 -4.85 10.84
C LYS A 86 -14.88 -5.41 10.85
N SER A 87 -14.58 -6.38 9.98
CA SER A 87 -13.26 -6.98 9.87
C SER A 87 -12.18 -5.97 9.53
N LYS A 88 -10.93 -6.26 9.90
CA LYS A 88 -9.77 -5.41 9.53
C LYS A 88 -9.19 -5.78 8.16
N TRP A 89 -9.49 -6.96 7.65
CA TRP A 89 -8.87 -7.58 6.48
C TRP A 89 -9.79 -7.70 5.26
N TRP A 90 -11.10 -7.70 5.44
CA TRP A 90 -12.04 -7.87 4.35
C TRP A 90 -12.50 -6.52 3.78
N HIS A 91 -12.26 -6.30 2.48
CA HIS A 91 -12.61 -5.07 1.76
C HIS A 91 -13.61 -5.37 0.63
N THR A 92 -14.88 -5.45 0.99
CA THR A 92 -15.97 -5.78 0.08
C THR A 92 -16.20 -4.74 -1.02
N ASP A 93 -15.80 -3.50 -0.78
CA ASP A 93 -15.98 -2.36 -1.67
C ASP A 93 -14.68 -1.92 -2.36
N ALA A 94 -13.67 -2.79 -2.41
CA ALA A 94 -12.36 -2.49 -3.00
C ALA A 94 -11.80 -3.66 -3.85
N PRO A 95 -12.52 -4.12 -4.89
CA PRO A 95 -12.06 -5.22 -5.75
C PRO A 95 -10.83 -4.84 -6.59
N PHE A 96 -10.46 -3.57 -6.58
CA PHE A 96 -9.32 -2.99 -7.28
C PHE A 96 -8.03 -2.94 -6.44
N VAL A 97 -8.00 -3.53 -5.25
CA VAL A 97 -6.85 -3.51 -4.35
C VAL A 97 -6.33 -4.92 -4.11
N GLY A 98 -5.01 -5.05 -4.16
CA GLY A 98 -4.28 -6.27 -3.87
C GLY A 98 -2.99 -5.97 -3.09
N PHE A 99 -2.04 -6.88 -3.12
CA PHE A 99 -0.75 -6.71 -2.48
C PHE A 99 0.34 -7.51 -3.20
N ARG A 100 1.59 -7.13 -2.98
CA ARG A 100 2.78 -7.93 -3.32
C ARG A 100 3.53 -8.31 -2.06
N ILE A 101 4.03 -9.54 -2.05
CA ILE A 101 4.97 -9.98 -1.02
C ILE A 101 6.37 -9.52 -1.41
N VAL A 102 7.06 -8.85 -0.49
CA VAL A 102 8.44 -8.43 -0.65
C VAL A 102 9.31 -9.22 0.34
N ARG A 103 10.37 -9.84 -0.16
CA ARG A 103 11.37 -10.49 0.66
C ARG A 103 12.62 -9.62 0.67
N PRO A 104 13.05 -9.09 1.82
CA PRO A 104 14.32 -8.36 1.90
C PRO A 104 15.51 -9.29 1.67
N VAL A 105 16.60 -8.77 1.14
CA VAL A 105 17.85 -9.52 0.95
C VAL A 105 18.42 -9.94 2.31
N GLU A 106 18.42 -9.02 3.26
CA GLU A 106 18.76 -9.28 4.66
C GLU A 106 17.47 -9.30 5.47
N VAL A 107 17.23 -10.39 6.20
CA VAL A 107 16.04 -10.51 7.04
C VAL A 107 16.23 -9.64 8.28
N PRO A 108 15.36 -8.66 8.54
CA PRO A 108 15.44 -7.83 9.73
C PRO A 108 15.35 -8.66 11.02
N SER A 109 15.94 -8.17 12.11
CA SER A 109 15.79 -8.79 13.43
C SER A 109 14.31 -8.84 13.86
N PRO A 110 13.93 -9.73 14.79
CA PRO A 110 12.56 -9.78 15.30
C PRO A 110 12.07 -8.44 15.89
N GLU A 111 12.96 -7.67 16.50
CA GLU A 111 12.67 -6.35 17.05
C GLU A 111 12.39 -5.33 15.93
N GLU A 112 13.17 -5.36 14.85
CA GLU A 112 12.94 -4.52 13.68
C GLU A 112 11.65 -4.89 12.97
N GLN A 113 11.37 -6.20 12.82
CA GLN A 113 10.13 -6.68 12.23
C GLN A 113 8.90 -6.17 12.99
N LYS A 114 8.94 -6.14 14.32
CA LYS A 114 7.85 -5.59 15.14
C LYS A 114 7.56 -4.12 14.81
N LYS A 115 8.53 -3.30 14.48
CA LYS A 115 8.31 -1.89 14.07
C LYS A 115 7.43 -1.77 12.82
N TYR A 116 7.44 -2.77 11.94
CA TYR A 116 6.62 -2.77 10.73
C TYR A 116 5.22 -3.33 10.96
N TRP A 117 5.04 -4.23 11.94
CA TRP A 117 3.80 -5.00 12.11
C TRP A 117 3.02 -4.70 13.38
N SER A 118 3.66 -4.15 14.40
CA SER A 118 3.00 -3.84 15.66
C SER A 118 2.28 -2.49 15.65
N TYR A 119 1.36 -2.30 14.73
CA TYR A 119 0.32 -1.31 14.94
C TYR A 119 -0.75 -1.93 15.86
N GLU A 120 -0.58 -1.74 17.14
CA GLU A 120 -1.64 -1.98 18.12
C GLU A 120 -2.65 -0.83 17.99
N SER A 121 -3.77 -1.12 17.35
CA SER A 121 -4.94 -0.24 17.44
C SER A 121 -5.51 -0.38 18.85
N ASN A 122 -5.20 0.56 19.73
CA ASN A 122 -6.04 0.83 20.89
C ASN A 122 -7.46 1.18 20.43
#